data_44a2f06192d7e281a53d1e24c9841951
#
_entry.id   44a2f06192d7e281a53d1e24c9841951
#
_cell.length_a   1.000
_cell.length_b   1.000
_cell.length_c   1.000
_cell.angle_alpha   90.00
_cell.angle_beta   90.00
_cell.angle_gamma   90.00
#
_symmetry.space_group_name_H-M   'P 1'
#
loop_
_entity.id
_entity.type
_entity.pdbx_description
1 polymer ?
#
loop_
_entity_poly.entity_id
_entity_poly.type
_entity_poly.pdbx_seq_one_letter_code
_entity_poly.pdbx_strand_id
1 'polypeptide(L)'
;MKITPGKQKGMKAVSDARGVIAAAAMDQRGSLKSAIAKEKGIDKKDVSAQMLEEFKTTVVKVLTPHASAILMDPEYGLPAAKVRAPNAGLLLAYENSGYDNTRPGRLPDLLDIWSVRRLVAAGADCVKILLYYTPFDSFEINDIKHAWVERIGGECTASDIPFFLEFVGYEENGDEKGAAFARKKPEIVTRSMEEFSKPQYGVDVLKVEVPVNMAFVAGSKACKGESVYTRDEAREHFRKAAAAAKKPFIYLSAGVNNDVFAETLELAAESGVNFSGVLCGRATWKEGIPVYAKQGAKALEDWLQNQGVKNINNVNSKLSAAKPWFSFYGASSAAALS
;
A
#
# COMPACT_ATOMS: atom_id res chain seq x y z
N MET A 1 -1.01 22.62 -9.80
CA MET A 1 -0.84 22.39 -8.34
C MET A 1 0.65 22.55 -8.05
N LYS A 2 1.05 23.26 -7.00
CA LYS A 2 2.47 23.40 -6.64
C LYS A 2 2.83 22.38 -5.57
N ILE A 3 4.02 21.80 -5.66
CA ILE A 3 4.59 20.92 -4.63
C ILE A 3 5.67 21.70 -3.86
N THR A 4 5.73 21.53 -2.55
CA THR A 4 6.74 22.19 -1.71
C THR A 4 8.08 21.46 -1.77
N PRO A 5 9.21 22.11 -1.45
CA PRO A 5 10.54 21.48 -1.54
C PRO A 5 10.70 20.19 -0.75
N GLY A 6 10.17 20.12 0.48
CA GLY A 6 10.26 18.91 1.29
C GLY A 6 9.41 17.76 0.73
N LYS A 7 8.20 18.07 0.27
CA LYS A 7 7.34 17.08 -0.41
C LYS A 7 8.00 16.60 -1.72
N GLN A 8 8.59 17.48 -2.51
CA GLN A 8 9.33 17.10 -3.72
C GLN A 8 10.52 16.18 -3.40
N LYS A 9 11.28 16.52 -2.34
CA LYS A 9 12.40 15.69 -1.86
C LYS A 9 11.93 14.30 -1.47
N GLY A 10 10.87 14.18 -0.67
CA GLY A 10 10.32 12.90 -0.26
C GLY A 10 9.81 12.08 -1.43
N MET A 11 9.09 12.69 -2.37
CA MET A 11 8.61 12.01 -3.59
C MET A 11 9.75 11.49 -4.46
N LYS A 12 10.85 12.25 -4.59
CA LYS A 12 12.06 11.80 -5.28
C LYS A 12 12.72 10.63 -4.56
N ALA A 13 12.79 10.67 -3.23
CA ALA A 13 13.41 9.61 -2.43
C ALA A 13 12.69 8.26 -2.57
N VAL A 14 11.36 8.25 -2.77
CA VAL A 14 10.56 7.02 -2.85
C VAL A 14 10.27 6.55 -4.27
N SER A 15 10.76 7.23 -5.30
CA SER A 15 10.58 6.88 -6.71
C SER A 15 11.89 6.50 -7.40
N ASP A 16 11.78 5.73 -8.48
CA ASP A 16 12.91 5.41 -9.35
C ASP A 16 13.29 6.61 -10.24
N ALA A 17 14.34 6.45 -11.07
CA ALA A 17 14.83 7.50 -11.97
C ALA A 17 13.78 8.00 -12.99
N ARG A 18 12.73 7.21 -13.25
CA ARG A 18 11.60 7.59 -14.11
C ARG A 18 10.54 8.40 -13.36
N GLY A 19 10.63 8.51 -12.03
CA GLY A 19 9.57 9.05 -11.18
C GLY A 19 8.44 8.07 -10.91
N VAL A 20 8.67 6.77 -11.07
CA VAL A 20 7.72 5.70 -10.78
C VAL A 20 8.01 5.12 -9.40
N ILE A 21 6.96 4.89 -8.62
CA ILE A 21 7.07 4.31 -7.28
C ILE A 21 7.01 2.80 -7.39
N ALA A 22 8.17 2.14 -7.30
CA ALA A 22 8.30 0.67 -7.30
C ALA A 22 8.66 0.21 -5.88
N ALA A 23 7.76 0.45 -4.92
CA ALA A 23 8.06 0.29 -3.50
C ALA A 23 7.64 -1.07 -2.96
N ALA A 24 8.48 -1.59 -2.05
CA ALA A 24 8.14 -2.73 -1.20
C ALA A 24 7.37 -2.28 0.06
N ALA A 25 6.62 -3.20 0.71
CA ALA A 25 5.88 -2.91 1.93
C ALA A 25 6.07 -4.00 2.98
N MET A 26 6.41 -3.59 4.20
CA MET A 26 6.62 -4.45 5.37
C MET A 26 6.10 -3.80 6.67
N ASP A 27 4.99 -3.07 6.56
CA ASP A 27 4.31 -2.38 7.67
C ASP A 27 3.36 -3.27 8.48
N GLN A 28 3.16 -4.52 8.08
CA GLN A 28 2.31 -5.48 8.79
C GLN A 28 2.86 -5.78 10.19
N ARG A 29 1.99 -5.69 11.19
CA ARG A 29 2.27 -5.96 12.62
C ARG A 29 1.41 -7.11 13.12
N GLY A 30 0.18 -6.83 13.48
CA GLY A 30 -0.76 -7.82 14.00
C GLY A 30 -1.03 -9.00 13.05
N SER A 31 -1.16 -8.77 11.75
CA SER A 31 -1.36 -9.82 10.75
C SER A 31 -0.10 -10.67 10.53
N LEU A 32 1.10 -10.08 10.54
CA LEU A 32 2.36 -10.82 10.48
C LEU A 32 2.55 -11.68 11.71
N LYS A 33 2.29 -11.10 12.90
CA LYS A 33 2.34 -11.83 14.18
C LYS A 33 1.42 -13.06 14.17
N SER A 34 0.17 -12.89 13.70
CA SER A 34 -0.79 -13.99 13.56
C SER A 34 -0.32 -15.06 12.57
N ALA A 35 0.26 -14.64 11.44
CA ALA A 35 0.74 -15.58 10.43
C ALA A 35 1.96 -16.40 10.92
N ILE A 36 2.93 -15.76 11.59
CA ILE A 36 4.07 -16.47 12.19
C ILE A 36 3.60 -17.43 13.27
N ALA A 37 2.68 -17.00 14.15
CA ALA A 37 2.11 -17.86 15.22
C ALA A 37 1.48 -19.13 14.64
N LYS A 38 0.64 -18.96 13.61
CA LYS A 38 -0.02 -20.06 12.91
C LYS A 38 0.99 -21.08 12.35
N GLU A 39 2.01 -20.60 11.65
CA GLU A 39 3.02 -21.47 11.01
C GLU A 39 3.96 -22.15 12.01
N LYS A 40 4.19 -21.50 13.19
CA LYS A 40 4.97 -22.10 14.29
C LYS A 40 4.13 -23.02 15.18
N GLY A 41 2.80 -22.99 15.10
CA GLY A 41 1.92 -23.72 16.01
C GLY A 41 1.97 -23.20 17.45
N ILE A 42 2.15 -21.88 17.66
CA ILE A 42 2.21 -21.21 18.97
C ILE A 42 1.11 -20.17 19.10
N ASP A 43 0.85 -19.70 20.31
CA ASP A 43 -0.07 -18.59 20.52
C ASP A 43 0.48 -17.29 19.95
N LYS A 44 -0.41 -16.43 19.45
CA LYS A 44 -0.04 -15.10 18.92
C LYS A 44 0.74 -14.26 19.94
N LYS A 45 0.43 -14.37 21.25
CA LYS A 45 1.13 -13.67 22.33
C LYS A 45 2.60 -14.06 22.47
N ASP A 46 2.94 -15.31 22.07
CA ASP A 46 4.30 -15.86 22.20
C ASP A 46 5.22 -15.48 21.01
N VAL A 47 4.67 -14.85 19.98
CA VAL A 47 5.49 -14.24 18.92
C VAL A 47 6.10 -12.96 19.46
N SER A 48 7.42 -12.98 19.73
CA SER A 48 8.14 -11.84 20.31
C SER A 48 8.34 -10.68 19.33
N ALA A 49 8.65 -9.49 19.86
CA ALA A 49 9.09 -8.34 19.06
C ALA A 49 10.33 -8.69 18.23
N GLN A 50 11.30 -9.40 18.83
CA GLN A 50 12.52 -9.83 18.17
C GLN A 50 12.25 -10.69 16.94
N MET A 51 11.27 -11.60 16.97
CA MET A 51 10.88 -12.42 15.80
C MET A 51 10.35 -11.54 14.66
N LEU A 52 9.58 -10.49 14.98
CA LEU A 52 9.07 -9.56 13.97
C LEU A 52 10.20 -8.72 13.37
N GLU A 53 11.08 -8.17 14.21
CA GLU A 53 12.24 -7.39 13.79
C GLU A 53 13.20 -8.19 12.92
N GLU A 54 13.48 -9.44 13.29
CA GLU A 54 14.33 -10.36 12.53
C GLU A 54 13.74 -10.67 11.16
N PHE A 55 12.44 -11.02 11.10
CA PHE A 55 11.75 -11.24 9.84
C PHE A 55 11.79 -9.99 8.93
N LYS A 56 11.44 -8.83 9.49
CA LYS A 56 11.44 -7.56 8.77
C LYS A 56 12.84 -7.17 8.27
N THR A 57 13.85 -7.33 9.11
CA THR A 57 15.25 -7.03 8.76
C THR A 57 15.71 -7.88 7.57
N THR A 58 15.37 -9.17 7.58
CA THR A 58 15.73 -10.08 6.49
C THR A 58 15.03 -9.68 5.18
N VAL A 59 13.73 -9.37 5.23
CA VAL A 59 12.97 -8.91 4.05
C VAL A 59 13.54 -7.60 3.49
N VAL A 60 13.80 -6.61 4.37
CA VAL A 60 14.33 -5.29 3.97
C VAL A 60 15.69 -5.42 3.31
N LYS A 61 16.61 -6.17 3.94
CA LYS A 61 17.96 -6.39 3.42
C LYS A 61 17.96 -6.96 2.01
N VAL A 62 17.09 -7.95 1.74
CA VAL A 62 17.09 -8.67 0.45
C VAL A 62 16.26 -7.96 -0.62
N LEU A 63 15.11 -7.36 -0.27
CA LEU A 63 14.21 -6.84 -1.29
C LEU A 63 14.44 -5.37 -1.65
N THR A 64 15.01 -4.56 -0.74
CA THR A 64 15.19 -3.12 -1.04
C THR A 64 16.21 -2.80 -2.13
N PRO A 65 17.22 -3.61 -2.43
CA PRO A 65 18.03 -3.41 -3.64
C PRO A 65 17.24 -3.45 -4.96
N HIS A 66 16.04 -4.04 -4.93
CA HIS A 66 15.14 -4.20 -6.08
C HIS A 66 13.91 -3.27 -6.00
N ALA A 67 13.89 -2.34 -5.05
CA ALA A 67 12.76 -1.43 -4.83
C ALA A 67 13.22 0.03 -4.80
N SER A 68 12.31 0.96 -5.19
CA SER A 68 12.58 2.39 -5.05
C SER A 68 12.42 2.87 -3.60
N ALA A 69 11.64 2.15 -2.78
CA ALA A 69 11.40 2.48 -1.38
C ALA A 69 10.90 1.26 -0.60
N ILE A 70 10.85 1.41 0.71
CA ILE A 70 10.23 0.47 1.63
C ILE A 70 9.27 1.18 2.58
N LEU A 71 8.07 0.64 2.75
CA LEU A 71 7.13 1.04 3.80
C LEU A 71 7.33 0.16 5.03
N MET A 72 7.56 0.80 6.19
CA MET A 72 7.75 0.16 7.48
C MET A 72 6.80 0.74 8.52
N ASP A 73 6.57 -0.01 9.59
CA ASP A 73 5.99 0.51 10.82
C ASP A 73 7.10 0.99 11.77
N PRO A 74 6.85 1.99 12.63
CA PRO A 74 7.86 2.45 13.58
C PRO A 74 8.01 1.57 14.83
N GLU A 75 7.08 0.63 15.09
CA GLU A 75 7.10 -0.22 16.28
C GLU A 75 8.15 -1.33 16.21
N TYR A 76 8.19 -2.07 15.08
CA TYR A 76 9.10 -3.20 14.86
C TYR A 76 9.98 -3.02 13.62
N GLY A 77 9.75 -1.96 12.85
CA GLY A 77 10.41 -1.77 11.56
C GLY A 77 11.63 -0.87 11.59
N LEU A 78 11.84 -0.04 12.61
CA LEU A 78 12.96 0.91 12.65
C LEU A 78 14.34 0.24 12.63
N PRO A 79 14.59 -0.89 13.34
CA PRO A 79 15.87 -1.61 13.18
C PRO A 79 16.09 -2.09 11.74
N ALA A 80 15.04 -2.63 11.10
CA ALA A 80 15.09 -3.09 9.71
C ALA A 80 15.29 -1.93 8.72
N ALA A 81 14.69 -0.77 8.96
CA ALA A 81 14.86 0.40 8.10
C ALA A 81 16.33 0.86 7.96
N LYS A 82 17.18 0.58 8.96
CA LYS A 82 18.60 0.93 8.93
C LYS A 82 19.43 0.11 7.94
N VAL A 83 18.96 -1.09 7.58
CA VAL A 83 19.66 -2.00 6.65
C VAL A 83 19.12 -1.96 5.22
N ARG A 84 18.21 -1.03 4.93
CA ARG A 84 17.70 -0.85 3.56
C ARG A 84 18.81 -0.42 2.60
N ALA A 85 18.64 -0.73 1.35
CA ALA A 85 19.56 -0.26 0.30
C ALA A 85 19.65 1.29 0.33
N PRO A 86 20.85 1.86 0.10
CA PRO A 86 21.04 3.32 0.21
C PRO A 86 20.17 4.17 -0.71
N ASN A 87 19.74 3.61 -1.84
CA ASN A 87 18.88 4.24 -2.83
C ASN A 87 17.38 4.01 -2.58
N ALA A 88 17.01 3.23 -1.57
CA ALA A 88 15.62 2.99 -1.22
C ALA A 88 15.12 4.02 -0.20
N GLY A 89 14.09 4.79 -0.57
CA GLY A 89 13.41 5.71 0.33
C GLY A 89 12.65 4.99 1.46
N LEU A 90 12.27 5.72 2.48
CA LEU A 90 11.57 5.21 3.66
C LEU A 90 10.18 5.87 3.81
N LEU A 91 9.13 5.06 3.72
CA LEU A 91 7.81 5.46 4.20
C LEU A 91 7.60 4.88 5.60
N LEU A 92 7.03 5.66 6.52
CA LEU A 92 6.64 5.17 7.85
C LEU A 92 5.12 5.23 8.03
N ALA A 93 4.57 4.13 8.54
CA ALA A 93 3.16 4.02 8.89
C ALA A 93 2.89 4.77 10.20
N TYR A 94 1.80 5.55 10.24
CA TYR A 94 1.42 6.34 11.40
C TYR A 94 0.16 5.79 12.10
N GLU A 95 -0.64 5.04 11.38
CA GLU A 95 -1.84 4.40 11.93
C GLU A 95 -1.51 3.28 12.92
N ASN A 96 -2.39 3.08 13.90
CA ASN A 96 -2.41 1.89 14.73
C ASN A 96 -2.86 0.67 13.92
N SER A 97 -2.50 -0.54 14.37
CA SER A 97 -2.83 -1.78 13.68
C SER A 97 -4.28 -2.18 13.92
N GLY A 98 -5.05 -2.30 12.86
CA GLY A 98 -6.47 -2.67 12.95
C GLY A 98 -7.39 -1.44 12.98
N TYR A 99 -8.51 -1.56 13.71
CA TYR A 99 -9.53 -0.54 13.88
C TYR A 99 -10.33 -0.82 15.16
N ASP A 100 -11.12 0.15 15.60
CA ASP A 100 -12.04 -0.01 16.74
C ASP A 100 -13.16 -1.00 16.40
N ASN A 101 -13.17 -2.15 17.08
CA ASN A 101 -14.18 -3.20 16.91
C ASN A 101 -15.38 -3.03 17.86
N THR A 102 -15.38 -2.00 18.71
CA THR A 102 -16.45 -1.80 19.70
C THR A 102 -17.64 -1.04 19.14
N ARG A 103 -17.48 -0.45 17.96
CA ARG A 103 -18.51 0.32 17.27
C ARG A 103 -18.38 0.19 15.74
N PRO A 104 -19.50 0.43 15.00
CA PRO A 104 -19.49 0.35 13.54
C PRO A 104 -18.55 1.35 12.88
N GLY A 105 -18.17 1.05 11.63
CA GLY A 105 -17.43 1.99 10.79
C GLY A 105 -15.95 1.75 10.73
N ARG A 106 -15.39 0.74 11.40
CA ARG A 106 -13.95 0.44 11.40
C ARG A 106 -13.11 1.68 11.60
N LEU A 107 -13.41 2.44 12.65
CA LEU A 107 -12.78 3.72 12.90
C LEU A 107 -11.28 3.56 13.15
N PRO A 108 -10.45 4.40 12.51
CA PRO A 108 -9.01 4.34 12.62
C PRO A 108 -8.51 4.99 13.91
N ASP A 109 -7.28 4.63 14.29
CA ASP A 109 -6.54 5.26 15.35
C ASP A 109 -5.08 5.48 14.95
N LEU A 110 -4.38 6.35 15.68
CA LEU A 110 -2.97 6.62 15.49
C LEU A 110 -2.14 5.93 16.57
N LEU A 111 -0.86 5.74 16.30
CA LEU A 111 0.09 5.27 17.29
C LEU A 111 0.31 6.33 18.38
N ASP A 112 -0.03 6.01 19.62
CA ASP A 112 -0.09 6.94 20.77
C ASP A 112 1.17 7.78 20.98
N ILE A 113 2.34 7.17 20.80
CA ILE A 113 3.63 7.81 21.05
C ILE A 113 4.26 8.43 19.81
N TRP A 114 3.58 8.38 18.64
CA TRP A 114 4.10 8.91 17.39
C TRP A 114 3.32 10.16 16.96
N SER A 115 3.98 10.97 16.16
CA SER A 115 3.43 12.10 15.41
C SER A 115 4.20 12.22 14.09
N VAL A 116 3.69 12.95 13.12
CA VAL A 116 4.43 13.17 11.86
C VAL A 116 5.83 13.72 12.13
N ARG A 117 5.96 14.68 13.06
CA ARG A 117 7.26 15.24 13.46
C ARG A 117 8.23 14.17 13.99
N ARG A 118 7.73 13.20 14.77
CA ARG A 118 8.55 12.10 15.29
C ARG A 118 8.94 11.11 14.20
N LEU A 119 8.03 10.85 13.23
CA LEU A 119 8.34 10.02 12.07
C LEU A 119 9.42 10.65 11.19
N VAL A 120 9.36 11.97 10.96
CA VAL A 120 10.43 12.73 10.26
C VAL A 120 11.74 12.61 11.01
N ALA A 121 11.75 12.79 12.34
CA ALA A 121 12.96 12.63 13.17
C ALA A 121 13.50 11.19 13.14
N ALA A 122 12.66 10.18 12.92
CA ALA A 122 13.05 8.79 12.74
C ALA A 122 13.55 8.47 11.32
N GLY A 123 13.57 9.46 10.42
CA GLY A 123 14.13 9.35 9.06
C GLY A 123 13.12 9.03 7.96
N ALA A 124 11.82 9.26 8.19
CA ALA A 124 10.82 9.11 7.14
C ALA A 124 11.02 10.11 6.01
N ASP A 125 11.00 9.64 4.77
CA ASP A 125 10.88 10.45 3.56
C ASP A 125 9.40 10.75 3.25
N CYS A 126 8.49 9.86 3.62
CA CYS A 126 7.04 10.02 3.47
C CYS A 126 6.30 9.40 4.66
N VAL A 127 5.10 9.91 4.94
CA VAL A 127 4.19 9.34 5.93
C VAL A 127 3.06 8.60 5.23
N LYS A 128 2.66 7.45 5.76
CA LYS A 128 1.53 6.68 5.25
C LYS A 128 0.54 6.38 6.37
N ILE A 129 -0.73 6.43 6.07
CA ILE A 129 -1.79 5.85 6.90
C ILE A 129 -2.65 4.88 6.09
N LEU A 130 -3.26 3.92 6.79
CA LEU A 130 -4.31 3.05 6.27
C LEU A 130 -5.66 3.45 6.88
N LEU A 131 -6.67 3.58 6.02
CA LEU A 131 -8.05 3.86 6.37
C LEU A 131 -8.96 2.78 5.78
N TYR A 132 -9.83 2.18 6.60
CA TYR A 132 -10.98 1.45 6.10
C TYR A 132 -12.07 2.45 5.74
N TYR A 133 -12.50 2.44 4.47
CA TYR A 133 -13.44 3.43 3.97
C TYR A 133 -14.44 2.84 2.99
N THR A 134 -15.69 3.20 3.16
CA THR A 134 -16.74 2.98 2.17
C THR A 134 -17.61 4.23 2.07
N PRO A 135 -17.91 4.72 0.85
CA PRO A 135 -18.82 5.87 0.66
C PRO A 135 -20.27 5.56 1.04
N PHE A 136 -20.56 4.32 1.43
CA PHE A 136 -21.89 3.83 1.82
C PHE A 136 -22.12 3.82 3.34
N ASP A 137 -21.10 4.15 4.13
CA ASP A 137 -21.29 4.39 5.57
C ASP A 137 -22.19 5.62 5.83
N SER A 138 -22.69 5.73 7.05
CA SER A 138 -23.43 6.93 7.44
C SER A 138 -22.56 8.18 7.33
N PHE A 139 -23.23 9.33 7.19
CA PHE A 139 -22.55 10.63 7.15
C PHE A 139 -21.66 10.83 8.37
N GLU A 140 -22.15 10.49 9.57
CA GLU A 140 -21.46 10.68 10.84
C GLU A 140 -20.16 9.85 10.91
N ILE A 141 -20.21 8.58 10.44
CA ILE A 141 -19.04 7.70 10.40
C ILE A 141 -17.99 8.26 9.42
N ASN A 142 -18.44 8.66 8.23
CA ASN A 142 -17.52 9.19 7.22
C ASN A 142 -16.95 10.54 7.60
N ASP A 143 -17.73 11.41 8.28
CA ASP A 143 -17.26 12.72 8.75
C ASP A 143 -16.15 12.58 9.82
N ILE A 144 -16.26 11.59 10.72
CA ILE A 144 -15.18 11.25 11.66
C ILE A 144 -13.90 10.87 10.92
N LYS A 145 -14.01 10.04 9.88
CA LYS A 145 -12.87 9.59 9.05
C LYS A 145 -12.27 10.74 8.25
N HIS A 146 -13.10 11.59 7.68
CA HIS A 146 -12.67 12.79 6.95
C HIS A 146 -11.86 13.73 7.86
N ALA A 147 -12.41 14.07 9.02
CA ALA A 147 -11.72 14.91 10.00
C ALA A 147 -10.40 14.29 10.51
N TRP A 148 -10.34 12.95 10.63
CA TRP A 148 -9.11 12.25 11.01
C TRP A 148 -8.03 12.39 9.92
N VAL A 149 -8.38 12.21 8.65
CA VAL A 149 -7.45 12.38 7.53
C VAL A 149 -6.98 13.84 7.39
N GLU A 150 -7.89 14.82 7.57
CA GLU A 150 -7.56 16.25 7.53
C GLU A 150 -6.52 16.65 8.58
N ARG A 151 -6.64 16.13 9.81
CA ARG A 151 -5.65 16.38 10.89
C ARG A 151 -4.27 15.88 10.50
N ILE A 152 -4.17 14.66 9.95
CA ILE A 152 -2.90 14.08 9.52
C ILE A 152 -2.32 14.85 8.34
N GLY A 153 -3.16 15.23 7.38
CA GLY A 153 -2.75 16.09 6.26
C GLY A 153 -2.21 17.44 6.73
N GLY A 154 -2.81 18.01 7.78
CA GLY A 154 -2.32 19.23 8.44
C GLY A 154 -0.93 19.02 9.06
N GLU A 155 -0.71 17.93 9.80
CA GLU A 155 0.61 17.59 10.36
C GLU A 155 1.67 17.38 9.26
N CYS A 156 1.32 16.66 8.17
CA CYS A 156 2.22 16.42 7.05
C CYS A 156 2.56 17.73 6.31
N THR A 157 1.61 18.62 6.15
CA THR A 157 1.82 19.94 5.55
C THR A 157 2.74 20.80 6.42
N ALA A 158 2.51 20.84 7.73
CA ALA A 158 3.34 21.59 8.67
C ALA A 158 4.78 21.04 8.77
N SER A 159 4.97 19.76 8.49
CA SER A 159 6.28 19.09 8.49
C SER A 159 6.95 19.05 7.11
N ASP A 160 6.32 19.60 6.10
CA ASP A 160 6.76 19.60 4.68
C ASP A 160 7.16 18.20 4.17
N ILE A 161 6.34 17.18 4.47
CA ILE A 161 6.56 15.78 4.11
C ILE A 161 5.39 15.23 3.29
N PRO A 162 5.63 14.36 2.25
CA PRO A 162 4.55 13.75 1.49
C PRO A 162 3.66 12.85 2.34
N PHE A 163 2.36 12.93 2.09
CA PHE A 163 1.33 12.14 2.72
C PHE A 163 0.74 11.11 1.74
N PHE A 164 0.92 9.83 2.06
CA PHE A 164 0.36 8.69 1.34
C PHE A 164 -0.87 8.17 2.10
N LEU A 165 -2.03 8.29 1.50
CA LEU A 165 -3.27 7.73 2.04
C LEU A 165 -3.59 6.39 1.38
N GLU A 166 -3.51 5.33 2.16
CA GLU A 166 -4.03 4.00 1.79
C GLU A 166 -5.48 3.89 2.25
N PHE A 167 -6.39 3.54 1.35
CA PHE A 167 -7.75 3.19 1.74
C PHE A 167 -8.14 1.82 1.20
N VAL A 168 -8.86 1.06 2.04
CA VAL A 168 -9.34 -0.29 1.76
C VAL A 168 -10.85 -0.31 1.95
N GLY A 169 -11.55 -0.74 0.90
CA GLY A 169 -13.00 -0.91 0.92
C GLY A 169 -13.42 -2.03 1.85
N TYR A 170 -14.57 -1.86 2.50
CA TYR A 170 -15.14 -2.87 3.37
C TYR A 170 -16.66 -2.86 3.34
N GLU A 171 -17.27 -3.89 3.91
CA GLU A 171 -18.70 -4.00 4.16
C GLU A 171 -18.89 -4.49 5.59
N GLU A 172 -19.64 -3.73 6.42
CA GLU A 172 -19.72 -3.96 7.87
C GLU A 172 -20.22 -5.37 8.22
N ASN A 173 -21.25 -5.86 7.54
CA ASN A 173 -21.89 -7.14 7.80
C ASN A 173 -21.89 -8.07 6.57
N GLY A 174 -20.94 -7.88 5.63
CA GLY A 174 -20.89 -8.59 4.37
C GLY A 174 -19.67 -9.51 4.21
N ASP A 175 -19.72 -10.37 3.19
CA ASP A 175 -18.56 -11.13 2.74
C ASP A 175 -17.76 -10.35 1.71
N GLU A 176 -16.69 -9.70 2.15
CA GLU A 176 -15.79 -8.92 1.28
C GLU A 176 -15.05 -9.78 0.23
N LYS A 177 -15.13 -11.11 0.34
CA LYS A 177 -14.58 -12.03 -0.65
C LYS A 177 -15.63 -12.55 -1.63
N GLY A 178 -16.91 -12.26 -1.39
CA GLY A 178 -18.02 -12.73 -2.19
C GLY A 178 -18.30 -11.89 -3.43
N ALA A 179 -19.12 -12.44 -4.35
CA ALA A 179 -19.53 -11.80 -5.59
C ALA A 179 -20.34 -10.50 -5.34
N ALA A 180 -21.12 -10.45 -4.26
CA ALA A 180 -21.89 -9.25 -3.90
C ALA A 180 -20.99 -8.05 -3.64
N PHE A 181 -19.93 -8.22 -2.86
CA PHE A 181 -18.95 -7.17 -2.62
C PHE A 181 -18.14 -6.86 -3.88
N ALA A 182 -17.77 -7.88 -4.66
CA ALA A 182 -17.07 -7.66 -5.92
C ALA A 182 -17.86 -6.72 -6.85
N ARG A 183 -19.20 -6.81 -6.91
CA ARG A 183 -20.05 -5.88 -7.70
C ARG A 183 -20.03 -4.43 -7.19
N LYS A 184 -19.86 -4.21 -5.89
CA LYS A 184 -19.81 -2.88 -5.27
C LYS A 184 -18.41 -2.25 -5.31
N LYS A 185 -17.37 -3.08 -5.36
CA LYS A 185 -15.98 -2.64 -5.24
C LYS A 185 -15.57 -1.53 -6.23
N PRO A 186 -15.93 -1.57 -7.51
CA PRO A 186 -15.59 -0.50 -8.46
C PRO A 186 -16.10 0.87 -8.01
N GLU A 187 -17.32 0.94 -7.50
CA GLU A 187 -17.90 2.19 -7.01
C GLU A 187 -17.22 2.65 -5.72
N ILE A 188 -16.96 1.72 -4.78
CA ILE A 188 -16.24 2.03 -3.54
C ILE A 188 -14.89 2.66 -3.86
N VAL A 189 -14.08 2.01 -4.71
CA VAL A 189 -12.74 2.51 -5.06
C VAL A 189 -12.81 3.85 -5.79
N THR A 190 -13.69 3.97 -6.79
CA THR A 190 -13.82 5.21 -7.58
C THR A 190 -14.23 6.40 -6.72
N ARG A 191 -15.27 6.26 -5.89
CA ARG A 191 -15.73 7.35 -5.01
C ARG A 191 -14.74 7.67 -3.90
N SER A 192 -14.00 6.68 -3.40
CA SER A 192 -12.92 6.93 -2.44
C SER A 192 -11.77 7.72 -3.07
N MET A 193 -11.38 7.41 -4.31
CA MET A 193 -10.36 8.16 -5.04
C MET A 193 -10.81 9.59 -5.30
N GLU A 194 -12.07 9.80 -5.65
CA GLU A 194 -12.65 11.13 -5.83
C GLU A 194 -12.63 11.92 -4.52
N GLU A 195 -13.14 11.34 -3.43
CA GLU A 195 -13.22 11.96 -2.12
C GLU A 195 -11.84 12.43 -1.65
N PHE A 196 -10.87 11.51 -1.55
CA PHE A 196 -9.55 11.82 -1.00
C PHE A 196 -8.60 12.53 -1.97
N SER A 197 -9.06 12.81 -3.18
CA SER A 197 -8.39 13.75 -4.10
C SER A 197 -8.64 15.22 -3.76
N LYS A 198 -9.62 15.51 -2.89
CA LYS A 198 -9.98 16.88 -2.50
C LYS A 198 -8.84 17.54 -1.71
N PRO A 199 -8.62 18.86 -1.90
CA PRO A 199 -7.44 19.55 -1.36
C PRO A 199 -7.40 19.62 0.17
N GLN A 200 -8.55 19.60 0.87
CA GLN A 200 -8.62 19.69 2.33
C GLN A 200 -7.89 18.57 3.06
N TYR A 201 -7.76 17.40 2.45
CA TYR A 201 -7.08 16.26 3.07
C TYR A 201 -5.54 16.35 3.03
N GLY A 202 -4.97 17.27 2.27
CA GLY A 202 -3.51 17.40 2.17
C GLY A 202 -2.79 16.17 1.62
N VAL A 203 -3.50 15.20 1.04
CA VAL A 203 -2.95 13.97 0.47
C VAL A 203 -2.11 14.29 -0.78
N ASP A 204 -0.94 13.66 -0.89
CA ASP A 204 -0.06 13.79 -2.05
C ASP A 204 -0.12 12.57 -2.97
N VAL A 205 -0.31 11.36 -2.41
CA VAL A 205 -0.44 10.11 -3.17
C VAL A 205 -1.55 9.25 -2.59
N LEU A 206 -2.42 8.74 -3.47
CA LEU A 206 -3.42 7.74 -3.12
C LEU A 206 -2.81 6.35 -3.30
N LYS A 207 -2.81 5.52 -2.26
CA LYS A 207 -2.49 4.11 -2.33
C LYS A 207 -3.80 3.32 -2.34
N VAL A 208 -4.13 2.74 -3.48
CA VAL A 208 -5.48 2.28 -3.76
C VAL A 208 -5.55 0.77 -4.02
N GLU A 209 -6.67 0.18 -3.67
CA GLU A 209 -7.02 -1.12 -4.20
C GLU A 209 -7.29 -1.03 -5.71
N VAL A 210 -7.08 -2.14 -6.39
CA VAL A 210 -7.58 -2.26 -7.76
C VAL A 210 -9.11 -2.26 -7.76
N PRO A 211 -9.76 -1.61 -8.73
CA PRO A 211 -11.21 -1.39 -8.71
C PRO A 211 -12.04 -2.67 -8.87
N VAL A 212 -11.43 -3.79 -9.30
CA VAL A 212 -12.10 -5.08 -9.48
C VAL A 212 -11.42 -6.17 -8.64
N ASN A 213 -12.17 -7.19 -8.23
CA ASN A 213 -11.57 -8.38 -7.66
C ASN A 213 -11.29 -9.39 -8.79
N MET A 214 -10.01 -9.68 -9.04
CA MET A 214 -9.57 -10.58 -10.12
C MET A 214 -10.18 -12.00 -10.02
N ALA A 215 -10.58 -12.43 -8.82
CA ALA A 215 -11.29 -13.70 -8.65
C ALA A 215 -12.68 -13.74 -9.35
N PHE A 216 -13.20 -12.58 -9.75
CA PHE A 216 -14.49 -12.42 -10.43
C PHE A 216 -14.39 -11.81 -11.83
N VAL A 217 -13.19 -11.69 -12.39
CA VAL A 217 -12.99 -11.24 -13.78
C VAL A 217 -12.86 -12.45 -14.68
N ALA A 218 -13.74 -12.57 -15.67
CA ALA A 218 -13.73 -13.67 -16.64
C ALA A 218 -12.36 -13.81 -17.32
N GLY A 219 -11.83 -15.03 -17.35
CA GLY A 219 -10.54 -15.34 -17.96
C GLY A 219 -9.31 -15.00 -17.10
N SER A 220 -9.48 -14.40 -15.89
CA SER A 220 -8.39 -14.21 -14.97
C SER A 220 -7.93 -15.55 -14.38
N LYS A 221 -6.62 -15.67 -14.11
CA LYS A 221 -6.02 -16.83 -13.41
C LYS A 221 -6.62 -17.05 -12.02
N ALA A 222 -7.09 -15.98 -11.38
CA ALA A 222 -7.73 -16.04 -10.06
C ALA A 222 -9.20 -16.48 -10.12
N CYS A 223 -9.87 -16.35 -11.27
CA CYS A 223 -11.29 -16.69 -11.44
C CYS A 223 -11.44 -18.21 -11.57
N LYS A 224 -11.97 -18.87 -10.52
CA LYS A 224 -12.18 -20.32 -10.48
C LYS A 224 -13.65 -20.74 -10.48
N GLY A 225 -14.57 -19.79 -10.56
CA GLY A 225 -16.00 -20.01 -10.48
C GLY A 225 -16.79 -18.92 -11.18
N GLU A 226 -17.79 -18.37 -10.50
CA GLU A 226 -18.62 -17.27 -11.01
C GLU A 226 -17.77 -16.06 -11.40
N SER A 227 -17.98 -15.51 -12.58
CA SER A 227 -17.45 -14.20 -12.96
C SER A 227 -18.55 -13.13 -12.81
N VAL A 228 -18.12 -11.95 -12.35
CA VAL A 228 -18.96 -10.76 -12.19
C VAL A 228 -18.75 -9.80 -13.35
N TYR A 229 -17.54 -9.82 -13.91
CA TYR A 229 -17.11 -8.92 -14.98
C TYR A 229 -16.46 -9.68 -16.13
N THR A 230 -16.72 -9.25 -17.34
CA THR A 230 -15.85 -9.50 -18.49
C THR A 230 -14.53 -8.74 -18.32
N ARG A 231 -13.51 -9.10 -19.10
CA ARG A 231 -12.24 -8.35 -19.08
C ARG A 231 -12.41 -6.90 -19.57
N ASP A 232 -13.34 -6.66 -20.49
CA ASP A 232 -13.63 -5.32 -21.01
C ASP A 232 -14.33 -4.43 -19.98
N GLU A 233 -15.31 -4.95 -19.26
CA GLU A 233 -15.95 -4.26 -18.13
C GLU A 233 -14.93 -3.95 -17.03
N ALA A 234 -14.06 -4.90 -16.72
CA ALA A 234 -12.98 -4.67 -15.76
C ALA A 234 -12.06 -3.52 -16.20
N ARG A 235 -11.66 -3.47 -17.48
CA ARG A 235 -10.87 -2.34 -18.02
C ARG A 235 -11.61 -1.01 -17.91
N GLU A 236 -12.90 -0.99 -18.12
CA GLU A 236 -13.71 0.23 -17.97
C GLU A 236 -13.76 0.70 -16.52
N HIS A 237 -13.84 -0.20 -15.54
CA HIS A 237 -13.74 0.15 -14.12
C HIS A 237 -12.36 0.74 -13.75
N PHE A 238 -11.27 0.23 -14.32
CA PHE A 238 -9.94 0.84 -14.15
C PHE A 238 -9.90 2.27 -14.68
N ARG A 239 -10.48 2.53 -15.88
CA ARG A 239 -10.53 3.88 -16.47
C ARG A 239 -11.36 4.84 -15.63
N LYS A 240 -12.54 4.41 -15.15
CA LYS A 240 -13.41 5.23 -14.28
C LYS A 240 -12.73 5.61 -12.99
N ALA A 241 -12.11 4.64 -12.31
CA ALA A 241 -11.37 4.89 -11.08
C ALA A 241 -10.18 5.85 -11.31
N ALA A 242 -9.39 5.63 -12.36
CA ALA A 242 -8.27 6.51 -12.69
C ALA A 242 -8.71 7.94 -13.05
N ALA A 243 -9.85 8.11 -13.74
CA ALA A 243 -10.41 9.43 -14.08
C ALA A 243 -10.87 10.22 -12.84
N ALA A 244 -11.28 9.52 -11.78
CA ALA A 244 -11.67 10.13 -10.50
C ALA A 244 -10.45 10.68 -9.73
N ALA A 245 -9.27 10.12 -9.92
CA ALA A 245 -8.06 10.56 -9.23
C ALA A 245 -7.60 11.94 -9.74
N LYS A 246 -7.40 12.88 -8.80
CA LYS A 246 -6.78 14.20 -9.07
C LYS A 246 -5.38 14.30 -8.44
N LYS A 247 -4.85 13.19 -7.98
CA LYS A 247 -3.55 13.01 -7.34
C LYS A 247 -2.83 11.82 -7.97
N PRO A 248 -1.49 11.75 -7.91
CA PRO A 248 -0.77 10.52 -8.20
C PRO A 248 -1.36 9.36 -7.40
N PHE A 249 -1.52 8.21 -8.02
CA PHE A 249 -1.99 7.02 -7.32
C PHE A 249 -1.16 5.78 -7.64
N ILE A 250 -1.06 4.90 -6.67
CA ILE A 250 -0.31 3.64 -6.76
C ILE A 250 -1.19 2.49 -6.29
N TYR A 251 -0.98 1.30 -6.84
CA TYR A 251 -1.75 0.12 -6.46
C TYR A 251 -1.13 -0.64 -5.29
N LEU A 252 -2.00 -1.17 -4.42
CA LEU A 252 -1.66 -2.13 -3.38
C LEU A 252 -2.01 -3.56 -3.83
N SER A 253 -1.30 -4.56 -3.30
CA SER A 253 -1.50 -5.96 -3.68
C SER A 253 -2.63 -6.69 -2.95
N ALA A 254 -3.26 -6.09 -1.95
CA ALA A 254 -4.33 -6.67 -1.12
C ALA A 254 -4.04 -8.09 -0.57
N GLY A 255 -2.76 -8.51 -0.55
CA GLY A 255 -2.35 -9.84 -0.08
C GLY A 255 -2.63 -11.00 -1.05
N VAL A 256 -2.99 -10.73 -2.31
CA VAL A 256 -3.08 -11.75 -3.36
C VAL A 256 -1.71 -12.37 -3.66
N ASN A 257 -1.69 -13.44 -4.44
CA ASN A 257 -0.43 -14.07 -4.89
C ASN A 257 0.26 -13.19 -5.93
N ASN A 258 1.57 -13.39 -6.10
CA ASN A 258 2.40 -12.60 -7.01
C ASN A 258 1.87 -12.59 -8.44
N ASP A 259 1.53 -13.76 -8.99
CA ASP A 259 1.02 -13.88 -10.36
C ASP A 259 -0.31 -13.17 -10.58
N VAL A 260 -1.20 -13.21 -9.58
CA VAL A 260 -2.48 -12.48 -9.63
C VAL A 260 -2.26 -10.98 -9.59
N PHE A 261 -1.31 -10.50 -8.77
CA PHE A 261 -0.99 -9.08 -8.73
C PHE A 261 -0.32 -8.63 -10.03
N ALA A 262 0.58 -9.42 -10.59
CA ALA A 262 1.18 -9.14 -11.90
C ALA A 262 0.13 -9.04 -13.01
N GLU A 263 -0.82 -10.00 -13.07
CA GLU A 263 -1.95 -9.97 -14.02
C GLU A 263 -2.83 -8.73 -13.82
N THR A 264 -3.03 -8.30 -12.58
CA THR A 264 -3.77 -7.07 -12.26
C THR A 264 -3.09 -5.83 -12.84
N LEU A 265 -1.76 -5.75 -12.75
CA LEU A 265 -0.99 -4.63 -13.33
C LEU A 265 -0.97 -4.68 -14.86
N GLU A 266 -0.99 -5.87 -15.46
CA GLU A 266 -1.18 -6.02 -16.91
C GLU A 266 -2.54 -5.47 -17.34
N LEU A 267 -3.61 -5.79 -16.60
CA LEU A 267 -4.94 -5.26 -16.88
C LEU A 267 -5.01 -3.73 -16.71
N ALA A 268 -4.32 -3.17 -15.71
CA ALA A 268 -4.18 -1.71 -15.55
C ALA A 268 -3.48 -1.08 -16.75
N ALA A 269 -2.38 -1.70 -17.23
CA ALA A 269 -1.66 -1.25 -18.42
C ALA A 269 -2.53 -1.30 -19.69
N GLU A 270 -3.23 -2.42 -19.93
CA GLU A 270 -4.18 -2.60 -21.03
C GLU A 270 -5.32 -1.57 -20.99
N SER A 271 -5.70 -1.13 -19.80
CA SER A 271 -6.72 -0.10 -19.61
C SER A 271 -6.25 1.31 -19.98
N GLY A 272 -4.93 1.50 -20.17
CA GLY A 272 -4.33 2.78 -20.50
C GLY A 272 -4.35 3.81 -19.37
N VAL A 273 -4.47 3.35 -18.10
CA VAL A 273 -4.56 4.25 -16.95
C VAL A 273 -3.19 4.77 -16.51
N ASN A 274 -3.18 5.94 -15.89
CA ASN A 274 -1.99 6.73 -15.55
C ASN A 274 -1.52 6.49 -14.10
N PHE A 275 -1.56 5.25 -13.60
CA PHE A 275 -1.03 4.96 -12.27
C PHE A 275 0.48 5.24 -12.16
N SER A 276 0.93 5.67 -10.97
CA SER A 276 2.33 6.07 -10.74
C SER A 276 3.19 4.96 -10.12
N GLY A 277 2.70 3.75 -10.04
CA GLY A 277 3.46 2.62 -9.53
C GLY A 277 2.70 1.74 -8.56
N VAL A 278 3.45 1.10 -7.66
CA VAL A 278 2.93 0.18 -6.66
C VAL A 278 3.60 0.38 -5.30
N LEU A 279 2.90 -0.05 -4.25
CA LEU A 279 3.48 -0.32 -2.95
C LEU A 279 3.08 -1.74 -2.55
N CYS A 280 3.97 -2.69 -2.85
CA CYS A 280 3.69 -4.12 -2.85
C CYS A 280 4.34 -4.82 -1.66
N GLY A 281 3.53 -5.47 -0.83
CA GLY A 281 3.99 -6.20 0.35
C GLY A 281 3.90 -7.70 0.17
N ARG A 282 2.86 -8.29 0.75
CA ARG A 282 2.66 -9.74 0.90
C ARG A 282 2.79 -10.54 -0.38
N ALA A 283 2.47 -9.99 -1.53
CA ALA A 283 2.64 -10.68 -2.81
C ALA A 283 4.11 -10.99 -3.15
N THR A 284 5.09 -10.34 -2.49
CA THR A 284 6.51 -10.60 -2.72
C THR A 284 7.14 -11.52 -1.68
N TRP A 285 6.67 -11.52 -0.42
CA TRP A 285 7.35 -12.19 0.69
C TRP A 285 6.49 -13.13 1.55
N LYS A 286 5.15 -13.15 1.42
CA LYS A 286 4.28 -13.90 2.35
C LYS A 286 4.58 -15.41 2.40
N GLU A 287 5.00 -16.01 1.28
CA GLU A 287 5.35 -17.43 1.20
C GLU A 287 6.68 -17.75 1.90
N GLY A 288 7.46 -16.74 2.28
CA GLY A 288 8.62 -16.87 3.16
C GLY A 288 8.25 -17.04 4.64
N ILE A 289 7.00 -16.76 5.05
CA ILE A 289 6.58 -16.89 6.46
C ILE A 289 6.70 -18.33 6.94
N PRO A 290 6.19 -19.36 6.23
CA PRO A 290 6.40 -20.77 6.64
C PRO A 290 7.87 -21.18 6.64
N VAL A 291 8.70 -20.64 5.76
CA VAL A 291 10.15 -20.90 5.73
C VAL A 291 10.79 -20.36 7.01
N TYR A 292 10.52 -19.09 7.34
CA TYR A 292 11.00 -18.47 8.58
C TYR A 292 10.53 -19.23 9.82
N ALA A 293 9.25 -19.52 9.88
CA ALA A 293 8.64 -20.17 11.03
C ALA A 293 9.26 -21.53 11.37
N LYS A 294 9.63 -22.29 10.35
CA LYS A 294 10.16 -23.68 10.47
C LYS A 294 11.68 -23.73 10.53
N GLN A 295 12.38 -22.81 9.88
CA GLN A 295 13.82 -22.93 9.61
C GLN A 295 14.62 -21.67 10.00
N GLY A 296 13.94 -20.58 10.44
CA GLY A 296 14.59 -19.36 10.92
C GLY A 296 15.03 -18.40 9.83
N ALA A 297 15.74 -17.33 10.26
CA ALA A 297 16.06 -16.17 9.43
C ALA A 297 17.01 -16.50 8.26
N LYS A 298 17.99 -17.39 8.46
CA LYS A 298 18.93 -17.76 7.38
C LYS A 298 18.21 -18.42 6.21
N ALA A 299 17.31 -19.36 6.49
CA ALA A 299 16.51 -20.01 5.46
C ALA A 299 15.57 -19.03 4.76
N LEU A 300 14.98 -18.08 5.52
CA LEU A 300 14.21 -16.99 4.94
C LEU A 300 15.05 -16.13 4.00
N GLU A 301 16.29 -15.77 4.38
CA GLU A 301 17.20 -14.99 3.55
C GLU A 301 17.46 -15.72 2.22
N ASP A 302 17.79 -17.01 2.27
CA ASP A 302 18.06 -17.82 1.09
C ASP A 302 16.81 -17.94 0.19
N TRP A 303 15.62 -18.11 0.78
CA TRP A 303 14.36 -18.11 0.05
C TRP A 303 14.08 -16.75 -0.61
N LEU A 304 14.30 -15.66 0.11
CA LEU A 304 14.09 -14.30 -0.42
C LEU A 304 15.03 -14.00 -1.58
N GLN A 305 16.32 -14.37 -1.48
CA GLN A 305 17.29 -14.18 -2.56
C GLN A 305 16.90 -14.94 -3.84
N ASN A 306 16.25 -16.08 -3.71
CA ASN A 306 15.79 -16.87 -4.84
C ASN A 306 14.38 -16.47 -5.28
N GLN A 307 13.35 -16.72 -4.44
CA GLN A 307 11.96 -16.53 -4.81
C GLN A 307 11.45 -15.11 -4.55
N GLY A 308 11.83 -14.49 -3.44
CA GLY A 308 11.41 -13.12 -3.11
C GLY A 308 11.88 -12.10 -4.15
N VAL A 309 13.14 -12.21 -4.59
CA VAL A 309 13.70 -11.38 -5.67
C VAL A 309 13.00 -11.63 -7.00
N LYS A 310 12.68 -12.88 -7.34
CA LYS A 310 11.87 -13.17 -8.54
C LYS A 310 10.49 -12.51 -8.46
N ASN A 311 9.86 -12.59 -7.29
CA ASN A 311 8.53 -12.03 -7.08
C ASN A 311 8.52 -10.50 -7.25
N ILE A 312 9.48 -9.78 -6.63
CA ILE A 312 9.53 -8.32 -6.74
C ILE A 312 9.89 -7.89 -8.17
N ASN A 313 10.80 -8.59 -8.84
CA ASN A 313 11.17 -8.31 -10.21
C ASN A 313 10.01 -8.59 -11.19
N ASN A 314 9.21 -9.63 -10.96
CA ASN A 314 7.99 -9.88 -11.73
C ASN A 314 7.01 -8.70 -11.63
N VAL A 315 6.77 -8.18 -10.43
CA VAL A 315 5.94 -6.98 -10.22
C VAL A 315 6.54 -5.76 -10.94
N ASN A 316 7.84 -5.50 -10.76
CA ASN A 316 8.53 -4.37 -11.36
C ASN A 316 8.50 -4.40 -12.89
N SER A 317 8.55 -5.58 -13.51
CA SER A 317 8.44 -5.74 -14.96
C SER A 317 7.11 -5.27 -15.53
N LYS A 318 6.05 -5.18 -14.71
CA LYS A 318 4.72 -4.69 -15.10
C LYS A 318 4.56 -3.18 -14.96
N LEU A 319 5.59 -2.47 -14.48
CA LEU A 319 5.56 -1.02 -14.28
C LEU A 319 6.05 -0.21 -15.49
N SER A 320 6.22 -0.83 -16.64
CA SER A 320 6.59 -0.11 -17.87
C SER A 320 5.52 0.90 -18.33
N ALA A 321 4.25 0.61 -18.06
CA ALA A 321 3.13 1.50 -18.37
C ALA A 321 2.87 2.57 -17.31
N ALA A 322 3.49 2.46 -16.13
CA ALA A 322 3.32 3.43 -15.04
C ALA A 322 3.82 4.83 -15.48
N LYS A 323 3.13 5.87 -15.02
CA LYS A 323 3.45 7.26 -15.32
C LYS A 323 4.20 7.89 -14.15
N PRO A 324 5.17 8.78 -14.43
CA PRO A 324 5.86 9.52 -13.38
C PRO A 324 4.87 10.28 -12.48
N TRP A 325 5.09 10.28 -11.16
CA TRP A 325 4.22 11.00 -10.23
C TRP A 325 4.14 12.51 -10.55
N PHE A 326 5.22 13.10 -11.07
CA PHE A 326 5.26 14.53 -11.41
C PHE A 326 4.40 14.89 -12.63
N SER A 327 4.00 13.92 -13.45
CA SER A 327 3.10 14.17 -14.58
C SER A 327 1.72 14.66 -14.14
N PHE A 328 1.26 14.30 -12.94
CA PHE A 328 0.03 14.80 -12.33
C PHE A 328 0.09 16.31 -12.01
N TYR A 329 1.27 16.86 -11.91
CA TYR A 329 1.51 18.29 -11.73
C TYR A 329 1.76 19.04 -13.05
N GLY A 330 1.62 18.35 -14.20
CA GLY A 330 1.89 18.90 -15.51
C GLY A 330 3.38 19.11 -15.83
N ALA A 331 4.27 18.51 -15.04
CA ALA A 331 5.71 18.63 -15.22
C ALA A 331 6.30 17.49 -16.07
N SER A 332 7.31 17.82 -16.88
CA SER A 332 8.05 16.85 -17.69
C SER A 332 9.17 16.13 -16.91
N SER A 333 9.57 16.67 -15.76
CA SER A 333 10.55 16.08 -14.85
C SER A 333 10.28 16.51 -13.41
N ALA A 334 10.81 15.75 -12.45
CA ALA A 334 10.74 16.15 -11.05
C ALA A 334 11.51 17.45 -10.77
N ALA A 335 12.51 17.80 -11.55
CA ALA A 335 13.26 19.07 -11.44
C ALA A 335 12.44 20.27 -11.93
N ALA A 336 11.52 20.09 -12.86
CA ALA A 336 10.68 21.16 -13.39
C ALA A 336 9.56 21.63 -12.43
N LEU A 337 9.47 21.03 -11.25
CA LEU A 337 8.51 21.40 -10.20
C LEU A 337 9.06 22.38 -9.15
N SER A 338 10.33 22.77 -9.27
CA SER A 338 11.01 23.74 -8.37
C SER A 338 10.65 25.19 -8.66
#